data_5a80404002574e232d5fac744a7206fd
#
_entry.id   5a80404002574e232d5fac744a7206fd
#
_cell.length_a   1.000
_cell.length_b   1.000
_cell.length_c   1.000
_cell.angle_alpha   90.00
_cell.angle_beta   90.00
_cell.angle_gamma   90.00
#
_symmetry.space_group_name_H-M   'P 1'
#
loop_
_entity.id
_entity.type
_entity.pdbx_description
1 polymer ?
#
loop_
_entity_poly.entity_id
_entity_poly.type
_entity_poly.pdbx_seq_one_letter_code
_entity_poly.pdbx_strand_id
1 'polypeptide(L)'
;PAIAPSVFTASGHLGGSYSEIASTAVEHALSKNLTLTATYLFAGGVRLPRTVNVNMLPPVLLTASNAMQLGIAQPAPQQIGRPVFPPERLARQFDGIYQWQNQAHSTYNGLSLALRRRLANDIEFSANYTLSKAIDDASDFDEQPQNPYALRKERALSANDQRQRFVFSGTFDLPFGDEDEPGATRKQHSLATDVFGNIEVAPILTIGSGRPVDPLLGFDGNRNGAFPLSSRPLGFARNSLETPGQAEFDLRVLKFFLIGGHGKLDLVAESFNVLNHTNVTALNPVFGPSLEPIPTFATPNRAGIGRQMQFSIDFEF
;
A
#
# COMPACT_ATOMS: atom_id res chain seq x y z
N PRO A 1 22.14 24.84 -29.35
CA PRO A 1 22.48 25.17 -27.95
C PRO A 1 22.71 23.88 -27.19
N ALA A 2 23.82 23.84 -26.39
CA ALA A 2 24.06 22.71 -25.50
C ALA A 2 22.99 22.71 -24.39
N ILE A 3 22.41 21.55 -24.13
CA ILE A 3 21.47 21.37 -23.02
C ILE A 3 22.29 21.45 -21.73
N ALA A 4 21.92 22.35 -20.81
CA ALA A 4 22.57 22.44 -19.51
C ALA A 4 22.35 21.15 -18.71
N PRO A 5 23.38 20.58 -18.07
CA PRO A 5 23.24 19.34 -17.30
C PRO A 5 22.44 19.58 -16.01
N SER A 6 21.77 18.55 -15.52
CA SER A 6 21.25 18.49 -14.17
C SER A 6 22.20 17.74 -13.24
N VAL A 7 22.25 18.14 -11.98
CA VAL A 7 23.12 17.52 -10.97
C VAL A 7 22.32 17.12 -9.73
N PHE A 8 22.76 16.04 -9.10
CA PHE A 8 22.24 15.59 -7.80
C PHE A 8 23.27 15.88 -6.71
N THR A 9 22.83 16.41 -5.59
CA THR A 9 23.70 16.82 -4.49
C THR A 9 22.99 16.61 -3.15
N ALA A 10 23.73 16.67 -2.08
CA ALA A 10 23.20 16.67 -0.73
C ALA A 10 23.26 18.08 -0.12
N SER A 11 22.31 18.41 0.74
CA SER A 11 22.39 19.65 1.53
C SER A 11 23.60 19.63 2.45
N GLY A 12 24.33 20.74 2.53
CA GLY A 12 25.43 20.89 3.50
C GLY A 12 24.99 20.81 4.98
N HIS A 13 23.69 20.82 5.24
CA HIS A 13 23.08 20.76 6.57
C HIS A 13 22.14 19.54 6.70
N LEU A 14 22.60 18.35 6.27
CA LEU A 14 21.85 17.11 6.50
C LEU A 14 21.89 16.78 8.01
N GLY A 15 20.82 17.12 8.73
CA GLY A 15 20.59 16.63 10.08
C GLY A 15 20.20 15.15 10.10
N GLY A 16 20.33 14.48 11.23
CA GLY A 16 19.83 13.10 11.38
C GLY A 16 18.30 13.05 11.26
N SER A 17 17.79 12.13 10.42
CA SER A 17 16.39 11.73 10.47
C SER A 17 16.14 10.86 11.69
N TYR A 18 14.99 10.99 12.33
CA TYR A 18 14.61 10.13 13.44
C TYR A 18 13.11 9.80 13.42
N SER A 19 12.74 8.76 14.14
CA SER A 19 11.36 8.37 14.33
C SER A 19 11.00 8.40 15.82
N GLU A 20 9.79 8.86 16.10
CA GLU A 20 9.16 8.80 17.41
C GLU A 20 8.07 7.73 17.36
N ILE A 21 8.14 6.72 18.23
CA ILE A 21 7.17 5.63 18.27
C ILE A 21 6.64 5.53 19.69
N ALA A 22 5.32 5.50 19.80
CA ALA A 22 4.63 5.23 21.05
C ALA A 22 3.52 4.20 20.81
N SER A 23 3.43 3.22 21.70
CA SER A 23 2.36 2.22 21.64
C SER A 23 1.80 1.93 23.02
N THR A 24 0.51 1.60 23.05
CA THR A 24 -0.15 1.07 24.23
C THR A 24 -1.07 -0.07 23.81
N ALA A 25 -1.16 -1.09 24.66
CA ALA A 25 -2.01 -2.25 24.40
C ALA A 25 -2.76 -2.64 25.66
N VAL A 26 -4.00 -3.11 25.46
CA VAL A 26 -4.81 -3.76 26.49
C VAL A 26 -5.16 -5.14 25.99
N GLU A 27 -4.87 -6.14 26.80
CA GLU A 27 -5.19 -7.53 26.53
C GLU A 27 -6.21 -8.03 27.54
N HIS A 28 -7.24 -8.74 27.06
CA HIS A 28 -8.27 -9.32 27.89
C HIS A 28 -8.54 -10.77 27.48
N ALA A 29 -8.37 -11.70 28.41
CA ALA A 29 -8.72 -13.09 28.22
C ALA A 29 -10.24 -13.26 28.35
N LEU A 30 -10.93 -13.51 27.22
CA LEU A 30 -12.37 -13.78 27.20
C LEU A 30 -12.68 -15.19 27.68
N SER A 31 -11.76 -16.13 27.45
CA SER A 31 -11.80 -17.49 28.00
C SER A 31 -10.37 -18.04 28.10
N LYS A 32 -10.21 -19.31 28.55
CA LYS A 32 -8.89 -19.97 28.65
C LYS A 32 -8.10 -19.95 27.31
N ASN A 33 -8.81 -20.01 26.20
CA ASN A 33 -8.20 -20.14 24.88
C ASN A 33 -8.52 -18.96 23.94
N LEU A 34 -9.27 -17.94 24.38
CA LEU A 34 -9.68 -16.81 23.56
C LEU A 34 -9.25 -15.51 24.21
N THR A 35 -8.46 -14.73 23.47
CA THR A 35 -7.90 -13.45 23.92
C THR A 35 -8.27 -12.35 22.93
N LEU A 36 -8.70 -11.20 23.47
CA LEU A 36 -8.91 -9.96 22.73
C LEU A 36 -7.81 -8.97 23.11
N THR A 37 -7.13 -8.40 22.11
CA THR A 37 -6.11 -7.36 22.29
C THR A 37 -6.50 -6.12 21.52
N ALA A 38 -6.47 -4.97 22.17
CA ALA A 38 -6.60 -3.65 21.53
C ALA A 38 -5.26 -2.94 21.64
N THR A 39 -4.70 -2.52 20.50
CA THR A 39 -3.39 -1.83 20.45
C THR A 39 -3.53 -0.51 19.71
N TYR A 40 -3.09 0.58 20.32
CA TYR A 40 -2.89 1.86 19.66
C TYR A 40 -1.42 2.06 19.38
N LEU A 41 -1.10 2.48 18.15
CA LEU A 41 0.25 2.80 17.69
C LEU A 41 0.28 4.20 17.10
N PHE A 42 1.21 5.02 17.60
CA PHE A 42 1.65 6.27 17.00
C PHE A 42 3.06 6.09 16.45
N ALA A 43 3.31 6.58 15.22
CA ALA A 43 4.66 6.72 14.68
C ALA A 43 4.79 8.06 13.96
N GLY A 44 5.77 8.85 14.36
CA GLY A 44 6.14 10.13 13.74
C GLY A 44 7.52 10.03 13.11
N GLY A 45 7.64 10.43 11.83
CA GLY A 45 8.92 10.60 11.16
C GLY A 45 9.28 12.09 11.09
N VAL A 46 10.46 12.43 11.53
CA VAL A 46 10.94 13.82 11.61
C VAL A 46 12.23 13.98 10.83
N ARG A 47 12.31 15.06 10.06
CA ARG A 47 13.47 15.34 9.20
C ARG A 47 13.76 14.20 8.23
N LEU A 48 12.70 13.63 7.64
CA LEU A 48 12.85 12.59 6.62
C LEU A 48 13.46 13.17 5.35
N PRO A 49 14.23 12.38 4.60
CA PRO A 49 14.84 12.82 3.36
C PRO A 49 13.77 13.07 2.29
N ARG A 50 13.99 14.09 1.50
CA ARG A 50 13.27 14.36 0.25
C ARG A 50 14.17 15.05 -0.75
N THR A 51 13.85 14.95 -2.03
CA THR A 51 14.56 15.63 -3.11
C THR A 51 13.84 16.93 -3.47
N VAL A 52 14.60 18.02 -3.59
CA VAL A 52 14.08 19.35 -3.98
C VAL A 52 14.97 19.95 -5.06
N ASN A 53 14.38 20.43 -6.15
CA ASN A 53 15.12 21.24 -7.13
C ASN A 53 15.33 22.65 -6.54
N VAL A 54 16.57 22.98 -6.18
CA VAL A 54 16.94 24.28 -5.58
C VAL A 54 17.41 25.30 -6.61
N ASN A 55 17.48 24.95 -7.90
CA ASN A 55 17.96 25.84 -8.97
C ASN A 55 16.83 26.62 -9.64
N MET A 56 15.78 26.94 -8.91
CA MET A 56 14.57 27.57 -9.44
C MET A 56 14.42 28.99 -8.91
N LEU A 57 13.98 29.93 -9.77
CA LEU A 57 13.47 31.22 -9.33
C LEU A 57 12.07 31.07 -8.75
N PRO A 58 11.59 32.01 -7.92
CA PRO A 58 10.22 31.99 -7.41
C PRO A 58 9.19 31.83 -8.55
N PRO A 59 8.12 31.03 -8.37
CA PRO A 59 7.13 30.86 -9.40
C PRO A 59 6.24 32.09 -9.57
N VAL A 60 5.75 32.27 -10.79
CA VAL A 60 4.84 33.35 -11.17
C VAL A 60 3.47 32.74 -11.55
N LEU A 61 2.38 33.38 -11.15
CA LEU A 61 1.04 32.94 -11.57
C LEU A 61 0.91 33.11 -13.09
N LEU A 62 0.67 32.01 -13.81
CA LEU A 62 0.52 32.03 -15.25
C LEU A 62 -0.87 32.57 -15.63
N THR A 63 -0.88 33.57 -16.50
CA THR A 63 -2.06 34.16 -17.12
C THR A 63 -1.89 34.15 -18.64
N ALA A 64 -2.97 34.33 -19.38
CA ALA A 64 -2.90 34.46 -20.84
C ALA A 64 -2.02 35.65 -21.26
N SER A 65 -1.98 36.72 -20.46
CA SER A 65 -1.24 37.95 -20.76
C SER A 65 0.28 37.84 -20.55
N ASN A 66 0.75 37.00 -19.60
CA ASN A 66 2.19 36.86 -19.30
C ASN A 66 2.83 35.60 -19.89
N ALA A 67 2.04 34.73 -20.52
CA ALA A 67 2.52 33.44 -21.04
C ALA A 67 3.69 33.60 -22.04
N MET A 68 3.61 34.52 -22.95
CA MET A 68 4.69 34.81 -23.92
C MET A 68 5.99 35.28 -23.25
N GLN A 69 5.89 36.12 -22.17
CA GLN A 69 7.05 36.58 -21.43
C GLN A 69 7.73 35.42 -20.67
N LEU A 70 6.96 34.41 -20.26
CA LEU A 70 7.46 33.20 -19.63
C LEU A 70 7.90 32.15 -20.65
N GLY A 71 7.93 32.48 -21.98
CA GLY A 71 8.32 31.56 -23.03
C GLY A 71 7.33 30.42 -23.26
N ILE A 72 6.03 30.65 -22.98
CA ILE A 72 4.95 29.69 -23.22
C ILE A 72 4.04 30.26 -24.31
N ALA A 73 4.31 29.90 -25.57
CA ALA A 73 3.58 30.44 -26.70
C ALA A 73 2.11 29.99 -26.73
N GLN A 74 1.85 28.75 -26.32
CA GLN A 74 0.51 28.16 -26.26
C GLN A 74 0.34 27.42 -24.93
N PRO A 75 -0.12 28.13 -23.85
CA PRO A 75 -0.33 27.50 -22.56
C PRO A 75 -1.50 26.52 -22.62
N ALA A 76 -1.31 25.32 -22.07
CA ALA A 76 -2.41 24.39 -21.89
C ALA A 76 -3.44 24.98 -20.92
N PRO A 77 -4.76 24.71 -21.08
CA PRO A 77 -5.79 25.19 -20.17
C PRO A 77 -5.49 24.90 -18.69
N GLN A 78 -4.91 23.74 -18.39
CA GLN A 78 -4.47 23.34 -17.06
C GLN A 78 -3.26 24.14 -16.52
N GLN A 79 -2.59 24.91 -17.33
CA GLN A 79 -1.49 25.78 -16.89
C GLN A 79 -1.96 27.18 -16.45
N ILE A 80 -3.06 27.68 -17.00
CA ILE A 80 -3.60 29.01 -16.65
C ILE A 80 -4.10 28.99 -15.20
N GLY A 81 -3.71 30.00 -14.43
CA GLY A 81 -4.09 30.11 -13.01
C GLY A 81 -3.22 29.35 -12.02
N ARG A 82 -2.13 28.71 -12.49
CA ARG A 82 -1.18 28.00 -11.60
C ARG A 82 0.16 28.74 -11.47
N PRO A 83 0.91 28.49 -10.38
CA PRO A 83 2.30 28.89 -10.28
C PRO A 83 3.15 28.14 -11.30
N VAL A 84 3.85 28.86 -12.18
CA VAL A 84 4.79 28.33 -13.17
C VAL A 84 6.18 28.94 -12.93
N PHE A 85 7.19 28.11 -13.03
CA PHE A 85 8.57 28.55 -12.84
C PHE A 85 9.13 29.19 -14.11
N PRO A 86 9.81 30.36 -14.00
CA PRO A 86 10.51 30.98 -15.10
C PRO A 86 11.55 30.04 -15.72
N PRO A 87 11.88 30.20 -17.03
CA PRO A 87 12.90 29.37 -17.69
C PRO A 87 14.32 29.64 -17.16
N GLU A 88 14.54 30.82 -16.56
CA GLU A 88 15.82 31.20 -15.97
C GLU A 88 16.11 30.36 -14.73
N ARG A 89 17.38 30.09 -14.52
CA ARG A 89 17.89 29.34 -13.37
C ARG A 89 18.80 30.20 -12.51
N LEU A 90 18.82 29.92 -11.18
CA LEU A 90 19.74 30.61 -10.25
C LEU A 90 21.20 30.36 -10.65
N ALA A 91 21.58 29.13 -10.90
CA ALA A 91 22.88 28.76 -11.47
C ALA A 91 22.68 28.36 -12.94
N ARG A 92 22.97 29.29 -13.84
CA ARG A 92 22.67 29.19 -15.30
C ARG A 92 23.39 28.04 -16.01
N GLN A 93 24.48 27.52 -15.44
CA GLN A 93 25.23 26.38 -15.99
C GLN A 93 24.52 25.04 -15.78
N PHE A 94 23.46 24.99 -14.96
CA PHE A 94 22.67 23.79 -14.68
C PHE A 94 21.20 24.02 -15.02
N ASP A 95 20.53 23.00 -15.56
CA ASP A 95 19.07 22.99 -15.73
C ASP A 95 18.38 22.72 -14.38
N GLY A 96 18.79 21.66 -13.67
CA GLY A 96 18.30 21.32 -12.33
C GLY A 96 19.46 21.08 -11.35
N ILE A 97 19.27 21.50 -10.10
CA ILE A 97 20.10 21.10 -8.95
C ILE A 97 19.17 20.40 -7.97
N TYR A 98 19.13 19.06 -8.05
CA TYR A 98 18.31 18.22 -7.20
C TYR A 98 19.06 17.92 -5.91
N GLN A 99 18.57 18.50 -4.83
CA GLN A 99 19.24 18.42 -3.54
C GLN A 99 18.46 17.55 -2.56
N TRP A 100 19.11 16.57 -1.97
CA TRP A 100 18.59 15.86 -0.81
C TRP A 100 18.58 16.75 0.41
N GLN A 101 17.41 16.87 1.01
CA GLN A 101 17.17 17.69 2.19
C GLN A 101 16.35 16.91 3.22
N ASN A 102 16.66 17.08 4.51
CA ASN A 102 15.94 16.45 5.61
C ASN A 102 14.80 17.37 6.07
N GLN A 103 13.74 17.52 5.26
CA GLN A 103 12.63 18.45 5.50
C GLN A 103 11.25 17.81 5.46
N ALA A 104 11.15 16.50 5.15
CA ALA A 104 9.87 15.82 5.14
C ALA A 104 9.50 15.29 6.53
N HIS A 105 8.22 15.11 6.75
CA HIS A 105 7.65 14.60 7.99
C HIS A 105 6.55 13.59 7.64
N SER A 106 6.38 12.62 8.53
CA SER A 106 5.27 11.67 8.46
C SER A 106 4.59 11.50 9.82
N THR A 107 3.35 11.10 9.80
CA THR A 107 2.59 10.78 11.02
C THR A 107 1.67 9.61 10.72
N TYR A 108 1.78 8.56 11.51
CA TYR A 108 0.90 7.40 11.48
C TYR A 108 0.18 7.27 12.82
N ASN A 109 -1.11 6.99 12.77
CA ASN A 109 -1.93 6.61 13.90
C ASN A 109 -2.72 5.36 13.51
N GLY A 110 -2.68 4.32 14.33
CA GLY A 110 -3.38 3.07 14.10
C GLY A 110 -3.99 2.50 15.37
N LEU A 111 -5.24 2.05 15.28
CA LEU A 111 -5.90 1.23 16.29
C LEU A 111 -6.11 -0.16 15.71
N SER A 112 -5.53 -1.17 16.34
CA SER A 112 -5.68 -2.58 15.99
C SER A 112 -6.48 -3.32 17.03
N LEU A 113 -7.45 -4.12 16.59
CA LEU A 113 -8.19 -5.07 17.40
C LEU A 113 -7.84 -6.48 16.91
N ALA A 114 -7.29 -7.31 17.81
CA ALA A 114 -6.91 -8.67 17.49
C ALA A 114 -7.68 -9.65 18.40
N LEU A 115 -8.41 -10.58 17.79
CA LEU A 115 -9.04 -11.70 18.46
C LEU A 115 -8.28 -12.97 18.11
N ARG A 116 -7.69 -13.63 19.10
CA ARG A 116 -6.92 -14.85 18.90
C ARG A 116 -7.51 -15.99 19.73
N ARG A 117 -7.77 -17.11 19.06
CA ARG A 117 -8.06 -18.39 19.69
C ARG A 117 -6.85 -19.31 19.53
N ARG A 118 -6.33 -19.82 20.64
CA ARG A 118 -5.32 -20.88 20.65
C ARG A 118 -5.98 -22.21 20.33
N LEU A 119 -5.21 -23.13 19.78
CA LEU A 119 -5.71 -24.47 19.46
C LEU A 119 -6.45 -25.10 20.66
N ALA A 120 -7.71 -25.36 20.45
CA ALA A 120 -8.57 -26.06 21.40
C ALA A 120 -9.76 -26.64 20.63
N ASN A 121 -10.05 -27.92 20.84
CA ASN A 121 -11.08 -28.67 20.13
C ASN A 121 -10.93 -28.47 18.61
N ASP A 122 -9.73 -28.71 18.09
CA ASP A 122 -9.38 -28.73 16.67
C ASP A 122 -9.60 -27.40 15.93
N ILE A 123 -9.62 -26.29 16.67
CA ILE A 123 -9.84 -24.96 16.12
C ILE A 123 -8.80 -23.99 16.64
N GLU A 124 -8.03 -23.39 15.74
CA GLU A 124 -7.21 -22.21 15.99
C GLU A 124 -7.54 -21.11 14.99
N PHE A 125 -7.61 -19.84 15.43
CA PHE A 125 -7.75 -18.71 14.52
C PHE A 125 -7.23 -17.40 15.09
N SER A 126 -6.94 -16.47 14.19
CA SER A 126 -6.64 -15.07 14.46
C SER A 126 -7.49 -14.18 13.55
N ALA A 127 -8.17 -13.20 14.11
CA ALA A 127 -8.89 -12.16 13.39
C ALA A 127 -8.35 -10.80 13.82
N ASN A 128 -7.84 -10.01 12.88
CA ASN A 128 -7.22 -8.72 13.14
C ASN A 128 -7.89 -7.63 12.30
N TYR A 129 -8.35 -6.56 12.94
CA TYR A 129 -8.86 -5.38 12.28
C TYR A 129 -8.02 -4.18 12.66
N THR A 130 -7.56 -3.42 11.67
CA THR A 130 -6.79 -2.19 11.88
C THR A 130 -7.50 -1.02 11.20
N LEU A 131 -7.75 0.03 11.99
CA LEU A 131 -8.15 1.36 11.50
C LEU A 131 -6.95 2.28 11.66
N SER A 132 -6.46 2.86 10.55
CA SER A 132 -5.26 3.69 10.60
C SER A 132 -5.34 4.91 9.71
N LYS A 133 -4.40 5.84 9.92
CA LYS A 133 -4.19 7.01 9.09
C LYS A 133 -2.72 7.36 9.02
N ALA A 134 -2.19 7.38 7.79
CA ALA A 134 -0.85 7.86 7.48
C ALA A 134 -0.91 9.18 6.70
N ILE A 135 -0.19 10.19 7.17
CA ILE A 135 -0.06 11.51 6.53
C ILE A 135 1.42 11.82 6.41
N ASP A 136 1.87 12.30 5.27
CA ASP A 136 3.24 12.73 5.05
C ASP A 136 3.34 13.94 4.11
N ASP A 137 4.57 14.45 3.94
CA ASP A 137 4.90 15.54 3.03
C ASP A 137 5.61 15.01 1.77
N ALA A 138 6.14 13.79 1.83
CA ALA A 138 6.70 12.99 0.75
C ALA A 138 6.60 11.53 1.16
N SER A 139 6.09 10.67 0.26
CA SER A 139 5.95 9.24 0.52
C SER A 139 7.20 8.45 0.13
N ASP A 140 8.11 9.07 -0.61
CA ASP A 140 9.42 8.53 -0.96
C ASP A 140 10.50 9.63 -0.93
N PHE A 141 11.78 9.23 -0.83
CA PHE A 141 12.93 10.14 -0.74
C PHE A 141 13.18 10.93 -2.04
N ASP A 142 12.78 10.40 -3.18
CA ASP A 142 12.92 11.04 -4.50
C ASP A 142 11.65 11.80 -4.94
N GLU A 143 10.56 11.73 -4.16
CA GLU A 143 9.35 12.48 -4.42
C GLU A 143 9.59 13.99 -4.31
N GLN A 144 9.52 14.68 -5.45
CA GLN A 144 9.74 16.11 -5.51
C GLN A 144 8.44 16.88 -5.28
N PRO A 145 8.51 18.03 -4.57
CA PRO A 145 7.34 18.87 -4.38
C PRO A 145 6.92 19.54 -5.68
N GLN A 146 5.62 19.75 -5.87
CA GLN A 146 5.12 20.55 -6.97
C GLN A 146 5.65 21.99 -6.93
N ASN A 147 5.88 22.51 -5.71
CA ASN A 147 6.46 23.83 -5.49
C ASN A 147 7.50 23.79 -4.35
N PRO A 148 8.81 23.88 -4.66
CA PRO A 148 9.86 23.88 -3.65
C PRO A 148 9.81 25.06 -2.68
N TYR A 149 9.11 26.14 -3.02
CA TYR A 149 8.90 27.29 -2.14
C TYR A 149 7.70 27.15 -1.19
N ALA A 150 6.95 26.04 -1.29
CA ALA A 150 5.71 25.84 -0.52
C ALA A 150 5.54 24.39 -0.05
N LEU A 151 6.57 23.81 0.55
CA LEU A 151 6.63 22.38 0.95
C LEU A 151 5.46 21.96 1.85
N ARG A 152 4.94 22.84 2.68
CA ARG A 152 3.77 22.55 3.55
C ARG A 152 2.49 22.21 2.77
N LYS A 153 2.39 22.61 1.49
CA LYS A 153 1.26 22.27 0.61
C LYS A 153 1.30 20.82 0.13
N GLU A 154 2.42 20.14 0.33
CA GLU A 154 2.57 18.72 -0.01
C GLU A 154 1.97 17.79 1.06
N ARG A 155 1.63 18.33 2.25
CA ARG A 155 1.08 17.51 3.34
C ARG A 155 -0.29 16.95 2.99
N ALA A 156 -0.37 15.61 2.86
CA ALA A 156 -1.57 14.88 2.44
C ALA A 156 -1.55 13.45 3.00
N LEU A 157 -2.54 12.64 2.64
CA LEU A 157 -2.46 11.19 2.89
C LEU A 157 -1.18 10.63 2.25
N SER A 158 -0.49 9.77 2.97
CA SER A 158 0.63 9.01 2.43
C SER A 158 0.16 8.10 1.30
N ALA A 159 0.98 7.89 0.27
CA ALA A 159 0.73 6.85 -0.73
C ALA A 159 0.64 5.44 -0.10
N ASN A 160 1.20 5.28 1.11
CA ASN A 160 1.16 4.05 1.89
C ASN A 160 -0.04 3.97 2.86
N ASP A 161 -0.93 4.97 2.91
CA ASP A 161 -2.12 4.92 3.76
C ASP A 161 -3.03 3.76 3.32
N GLN A 162 -3.49 2.99 4.28
CA GLN A 162 -4.57 2.04 4.12
C GLN A 162 -5.51 2.21 5.32
N ARG A 163 -6.65 2.85 5.08
CA ARG A 163 -7.55 3.30 6.14
C ARG A 163 -8.07 2.16 6.99
N GLN A 164 -8.42 1.05 6.38
CA GLN A 164 -9.01 -0.11 7.04
C GLN A 164 -8.36 -1.38 6.48
N ARG A 165 -8.03 -2.31 7.37
CA ARG A 165 -7.53 -3.62 7.01
C ARG A 165 -8.07 -4.66 7.97
N PHE A 166 -8.68 -5.70 7.43
CA PHE A 166 -9.11 -6.89 8.15
C PHE A 166 -8.34 -8.10 7.63
N VAL A 167 -7.83 -8.91 8.53
CA VAL A 167 -7.18 -10.19 8.21
C VAL A 167 -7.73 -11.24 9.16
N PHE A 168 -8.23 -12.32 8.58
CA PHE A 168 -8.59 -13.52 9.29
C PHE A 168 -7.73 -14.69 8.78
N SER A 169 -7.22 -15.49 9.68
CA SER A 169 -6.56 -16.76 9.37
C SER A 169 -6.86 -17.79 10.44
N GLY A 170 -6.93 -19.05 10.07
CA GLY A 170 -7.19 -20.10 11.02
C GLY A 170 -6.91 -21.48 10.45
N THR A 171 -6.90 -22.46 11.36
CA THR A 171 -6.85 -23.88 11.06
C THR A 171 -8.00 -24.58 11.76
N PHE A 172 -8.71 -25.39 11.02
CA PHE A 172 -9.92 -26.07 11.44
C PHE A 172 -9.83 -27.54 11.06
N ASP A 173 -9.68 -28.40 12.04
CA ASP A 173 -9.78 -29.84 11.81
C ASP A 173 -11.24 -30.26 11.85
N LEU A 174 -11.69 -30.96 10.82
CA LEU A 174 -13.08 -31.41 10.77
C LEU A 174 -13.29 -32.57 11.76
N PRO A 175 -14.39 -32.57 12.55
CA PRO A 175 -14.62 -33.52 13.64
C PRO A 175 -15.02 -34.93 13.15
N PHE A 176 -14.55 -35.30 11.97
CA PHE A 176 -14.84 -36.58 11.31
C PHE A 176 -13.52 -37.29 11.04
N GLY A 177 -12.97 -38.02 11.97
CA GLY A 177 -11.71 -38.74 11.76
C GLY A 177 -11.46 -39.76 12.84
N ASP A 178 -10.47 -40.60 12.60
CA ASP A 178 -9.90 -41.46 13.64
C ASP A 178 -9.03 -40.59 14.52
N GLU A 179 -9.28 -40.54 15.82
CA GLU A 179 -8.40 -39.87 16.79
C GLU A 179 -7.07 -40.66 16.82
N ASP A 180 -5.96 -39.96 16.59
CA ASP A 180 -4.60 -40.53 16.60
C ASP A 180 -4.09 -40.96 18.00
N GLU A 181 -4.99 -41.24 18.95
CA GLU A 181 -4.60 -41.75 20.25
C GLU A 181 -4.37 -43.27 20.21
N PRO A 182 -3.19 -43.74 20.66
CA PRO A 182 -2.92 -45.18 20.78
C PRO A 182 -3.91 -45.80 21.76
N GLY A 183 -4.90 -46.54 21.26
CA GLY A 183 -5.94 -47.18 22.03
C GLY A 183 -7.35 -46.65 21.84
N ALA A 184 -7.57 -45.64 21.02
CA ALA A 184 -8.89 -45.17 20.62
C ALA A 184 -9.68 -46.31 19.97
N THR A 185 -10.89 -46.58 20.46
CA THR A 185 -11.81 -47.52 19.84
C THR A 185 -12.21 -46.95 18.48
N ARG A 186 -11.84 -47.68 17.40
CA ARG A 186 -12.16 -47.33 16.02
C ARG A 186 -13.63 -46.98 15.89
N LYS A 187 -13.95 -45.71 15.63
CA LYS A 187 -15.33 -45.27 15.38
C LYS A 187 -15.87 -46.02 14.15
N GLN A 188 -17.14 -46.32 14.20
CA GLN A 188 -17.84 -47.07 13.15
C GLN A 188 -17.68 -46.35 11.81
N HIS A 189 -17.03 -46.98 10.82
CA HIS A 189 -16.87 -46.45 9.46
C HIS A 189 -18.24 -46.06 8.88
N SER A 190 -18.39 -44.80 8.55
CA SER A 190 -19.52 -44.26 7.81
C SER A 190 -19.00 -43.56 6.55
N LEU A 191 -19.84 -43.40 5.54
CA LEU A 191 -19.46 -42.64 4.34
C LEU A 191 -19.02 -41.23 4.68
N ALA A 192 -19.54 -40.65 5.78
CA ALA A 192 -19.14 -39.34 6.25
C ALA A 192 -17.73 -39.35 6.83
N THR A 193 -17.33 -40.36 7.60
CA THR A 193 -15.96 -40.49 8.14
C THR A 193 -14.96 -40.82 7.04
N ASP A 194 -15.35 -41.60 6.04
CA ASP A 194 -14.42 -41.94 4.94
C ASP A 194 -14.17 -40.73 3.99
N VAL A 195 -15.18 -39.88 3.77
CA VAL A 195 -15.08 -38.73 2.86
C VAL A 195 -14.57 -37.50 3.57
N PHE A 196 -15.10 -37.18 4.76
CA PHE A 196 -14.80 -35.92 5.51
C PHE A 196 -13.86 -36.13 6.70
N GLY A 197 -13.43 -37.36 6.99
CA GLY A 197 -12.47 -37.62 8.04
C GLY A 197 -11.07 -37.14 7.69
N ASN A 198 -10.30 -36.76 8.72
CA ASN A 198 -8.90 -36.38 8.59
C ASN A 198 -8.70 -35.22 7.59
N ILE A 199 -9.60 -34.23 7.60
CA ILE A 199 -9.51 -33.04 6.78
C ILE A 199 -9.22 -31.83 7.67
N GLU A 200 -8.14 -31.14 7.34
CA GLU A 200 -7.79 -29.82 7.86
C GLU A 200 -8.14 -28.75 6.80
N VAL A 201 -8.77 -27.66 7.25
CA VAL A 201 -9.12 -26.52 6.41
C VAL A 201 -8.46 -25.26 6.99
N ALA A 202 -7.63 -24.60 6.19
CA ALA A 202 -6.93 -23.39 6.61
C ALA A 202 -7.25 -22.21 5.67
N PRO A 203 -8.29 -21.41 6.00
CA PRO A 203 -8.63 -20.19 5.27
C PRO A 203 -7.75 -19.00 5.68
N ILE A 204 -7.47 -18.12 4.72
CA ILE A 204 -6.93 -16.78 4.93
C ILE A 204 -7.82 -15.79 4.17
N LEU A 205 -8.38 -14.82 4.88
CA LEU A 205 -9.17 -13.75 4.31
C LEU A 205 -8.50 -12.40 4.59
N THR A 206 -8.18 -11.65 3.56
CA THR A 206 -7.68 -10.27 3.67
C THR A 206 -8.65 -9.33 2.97
N ILE A 207 -9.13 -8.30 3.69
CA ILE A 207 -9.96 -7.23 3.15
C ILE A 207 -9.31 -5.90 3.53
N GLY A 208 -9.20 -4.97 2.59
CA GLY A 208 -8.62 -3.66 2.85
C GLY A 208 -9.29 -2.54 2.05
N SER A 209 -9.24 -1.31 2.58
CA SER A 209 -9.56 -0.13 1.79
C SER A 209 -8.53 0.05 0.66
N GLY A 210 -8.86 0.88 -0.32
CA GLY A 210 -7.94 1.35 -1.33
C GLY A 210 -6.73 2.08 -0.76
N ARG A 211 -5.83 2.47 -1.66
CA ARG A 211 -4.64 3.28 -1.34
C ARG A 211 -4.68 4.60 -2.11
N PRO A 212 -4.18 5.69 -1.52
CA PRO A 212 -4.09 6.97 -2.18
C PRO A 212 -3.19 6.93 -3.43
N VAL A 213 -3.58 7.68 -4.46
CA VAL A 213 -2.84 7.82 -5.71
C VAL A 213 -2.75 9.32 -6.05
N ASP A 214 -1.55 9.78 -6.43
CA ASP A 214 -1.34 11.18 -6.80
C ASP A 214 -1.83 11.43 -8.24
N PRO A 215 -2.80 12.32 -8.46
CA PRO A 215 -3.23 12.71 -9.80
C PRO A 215 -2.16 13.57 -10.46
N LEU A 216 -1.82 13.29 -11.71
CA LEU A 216 -0.76 13.95 -12.46
C LEU A 216 -1.28 14.54 -13.76
N LEU A 217 -0.68 15.63 -14.23
CA LEU A 217 -0.98 16.18 -15.55
C LEU A 217 -0.46 15.32 -16.70
N GLY A 218 0.59 14.52 -16.47
CA GLY A 218 1.29 13.77 -17.51
C GLY A 218 2.33 14.59 -18.26
N PHE A 219 2.55 15.85 -17.87
CA PHE A 219 3.62 16.72 -18.38
C PHE A 219 4.03 17.69 -17.27
N ASP A 220 5.18 18.36 -17.43
CA ASP A 220 5.67 19.38 -16.51
C ASP A 220 4.89 20.69 -16.64
N GLY A 221 3.67 20.72 -16.11
CA GLY A 221 2.77 21.87 -16.19
C GLY A 221 3.24 23.09 -15.42
N ASN A 222 4.03 22.91 -14.39
CA ASN A 222 4.61 23.96 -13.55
C ASN A 222 6.00 24.43 -14.04
N ARG A 223 6.64 23.68 -14.94
CA ARG A 223 8.01 23.90 -15.40
C ARG A 223 9.03 23.86 -14.24
N ASN A 224 8.79 22.96 -13.30
CA ASN A 224 9.69 22.77 -12.15
C ASN A 224 10.80 21.75 -12.42
N GLY A 225 10.80 21.09 -13.58
CA GLY A 225 11.78 20.08 -13.94
C GLY A 225 11.73 18.83 -13.06
N ALA A 226 10.61 18.57 -12.37
CA ALA A 226 10.49 17.41 -11.49
C ALA A 226 10.57 16.09 -12.26
N PHE A 227 11.33 15.15 -11.73
CA PHE A 227 11.41 13.79 -12.22
C PHE A 227 11.46 12.81 -11.01
N PRO A 228 10.44 11.97 -10.83
CA PRO A 228 9.21 11.88 -11.62
C PRO A 228 8.37 13.16 -11.60
N LEU A 229 7.45 13.27 -12.58
CA LEU A 229 6.57 14.45 -12.69
C LEU A 229 5.76 14.65 -11.42
N SER A 230 5.66 15.91 -10.96
CA SER A 230 4.94 16.29 -9.75
C SER A 230 3.80 17.29 -9.98
N SER A 231 3.58 17.71 -11.23
CA SER A 231 2.50 18.65 -11.55
C SER A 231 1.14 17.97 -11.46
N ARG A 232 0.31 18.41 -10.52
CA ARG A 232 -1.07 17.92 -10.31
C ARG A 232 -2.09 18.77 -11.07
N PRO A 233 -3.24 18.23 -11.48
CA PRO A 233 -4.32 19.02 -12.09
C PRO A 233 -4.84 20.10 -11.14
N LEU A 234 -5.39 21.17 -11.70
CA LEU A 234 -6.05 22.22 -10.90
C LEU A 234 -7.22 21.62 -10.09
N GLY A 235 -7.32 22.01 -8.82
CA GLY A 235 -8.35 21.49 -7.91
C GLY A 235 -8.02 20.16 -7.23
N PHE A 236 -6.94 19.47 -7.62
CA PHE A 236 -6.54 18.21 -6.99
C PHE A 236 -5.42 18.42 -5.96
N ALA A 237 -5.58 17.80 -4.81
CA ALA A 237 -4.54 17.70 -3.80
C ALA A 237 -3.62 16.49 -4.09
N ARG A 238 -2.45 16.46 -3.43
CA ARG A 238 -1.56 15.30 -3.46
C ARG A 238 -2.29 14.07 -2.93
N ASN A 239 -2.11 12.93 -3.59
CA ASN A 239 -2.69 11.64 -3.19
C ASN A 239 -4.22 11.68 -3.00
N SER A 240 -4.94 12.45 -3.82
CA SER A 240 -6.39 12.66 -3.68
C SER A 240 -7.26 11.67 -4.46
N LEU A 241 -6.67 10.81 -5.29
CA LEU A 241 -7.37 9.65 -5.85
C LEU A 241 -7.20 8.45 -4.90
N GLU A 242 -8.07 7.45 -5.03
CA GLU A 242 -7.99 6.22 -4.25
C GLU A 242 -8.27 5.01 -5.14
N THR A 243 -7.46 3.96 -5.03
CA THR A 243 -7.76 2.68 -5.67
C THR A 243 -9.01 2.06 -5.02
N PRO A 244 -9.75 1.19 -5.72
CA PRO A 244 -10.79 0.38 -5.08
C PRO A 244 -10.25 -0.43 -3.91
N GLY A 245 -11.14 -0.81 -2.98
CA GLY A 245 -10.81 -1.74 -1.92
C GLY A 245 -10.37 -3.09 -2.47
N GLN A 246 -9.61 -3.83 -1.66
CA GLN A 246 -9.06 -5.14 -2.00
C GLN A 246 -9.72 -6.22 -1.14
N ALA A 247 -9.97 -7.40 -1.73
CA ALA A 247 -10.44 -8.58 -1.04
C ALA A 247 -9.76 -9.82 -1.64
N GLU A 248 -9.12 -10.61 -0.78
CA GLU A 248 -8.44 -11.84 -1.17
C GLU A 248 -8.83 -12.94 -0.19
N PHE A 249 -9.25 -14.07 -0.73
CA PHE A 249 -9.59 -15.25 0.05
C PHE A 249 -8.80 -16.42 -0.47
N ASP A 250 -7.91 -16.93 0.38
CA ASP A 250 -7.08 -18.09 0.13
C ASP A 250 -7.59 -19.25 0.98
N LEU A 251 -7.47 -20.47 0.44
CA LEU A 251 -7.94 -21.68 1.11
C LEU A 251 -6.94 -22.80 0.87
N ARG A 252 -6.50 -23.41 1.96
CA ARG A 252 -5.82 -24.70 1.94
C ARG A 252 -6.72 -25.76 2.52
N VAL A 253 -6.79 -26.88 1.83
CA VAL A 253 -7.46 -28.10 2.31
C VAL A 253 -6.44 -29.24 2.27
N LEU A 254 -6.21 -29.84 3.41
CA LEU A 254 -5.35 -31.01 3.57
C LEU A 254 -6.20 -32.18 3.97
N LYS A 255 -6.02 -33.34 3.33
CA LYS A 255 -6.57 -34.62 3.76
C LYS A 255 -5.45 -35.60 3.97
N PHE A 256 -5.37 -36.20 5.14
CA PHE A 256 -4.35 -37.21 5.40
C PHE A 256 -4.94 -38.62 5.50
N PHE A 257 -4.11 -39.60 5.18
CA PHE A 257 -4.38 -41.02 5.24
C PHE A 257 -3.28 -41.70 6.03
N LEU A 258 -3.64 -42.48 7.03
CA LEU A 258 -2.71 -43.33 7.77
C LEU A 258 -2.46 -44.60 6.99
N ILE A 259 -1.18 -44.91 6.67
CA ILE A 259 -0.77 -46.08 5.91
C ILE A 259 0.04 -47.01 6.80
N GLY A 260 -0.54 -48.16 7.15
CA GLY A 260 0.09 -49.10 8.08
C GLY A 260 0.28 -48.52 9.47
N GLY A 261 1.31 -48.95 10.19
CA GLY A 261 1.53 -48.47 11.58
C GLY A 261 2.37 -47.20 11.73
N HIS A 262 3.02 -46.72 10.65
CA HIS A 262 4.02 -45.64 10.74
C HIS A 262 4.02 -44.67 9.54
N GLY A 263 3.23 -44.94 8.47
CA GLY A 263 3.20 -44.09 7.29
C GLY A 263 1.98 -43.13 7.30
N LYS A 264 2.19 -41.93 6.77
CA LYS A 264 1.16 -40.91 6.56
C LYS A 264 1.25 -40.36 5.14
N LEU A 265 0.13 -40.30 4.45
CA LEU A 265 0.01 -39.69 3.11
C LEU A 265 -0.87 -38.46 3.21
N ASP A 266 -0.32 -37.29 2.89
CA ASP A 266 -1.03 -36.02 2.86
C ASP A 266 -1.35 -35.63 1.41
N LEU A 267 -2.63 -35.36 1.15
CA LEU A 267 -3.08 -34.73 -0.09
C LEU A 267 -3.45 -33.27 0.24
N VAL A 268 -2.78 -32.33 -0.42
CA VAL A 268 -2.98 -30.89 -0.19
C VAL A 268 -3.52 -30.24 -1.46
N ALA A 269 -4.57 -29.45 -1.32
CA ALA A 269 -5.09 -28.57 -2.35
C ALA A 269 -5.08 -27.13 -1.80
N GLU A 270 -4.40 -26.24 -2.49
CA GLU A 270 -4.33 -24.83 -2.15
C GLU A 270 -4.90 -23.99 -3.29
N SER A 271 -5.68 -22.99 -2.95
CA SER A 271 -6.21 -22.02 -3.91
C SER A 271 -6.02 -20.62 -3.36
N PHE A 272 -5.27 -19.80 -4.10
CA PHE A 272 -5.09 -18.38 -3.85
C PHE A 272 -6.11 -17.59 -4.63
N ASN A 273 -6.69 -16.57 -4.00
CA ASN A 273 -7.79 -15.79 -4.55
C ASN A 273 -8.95 -16.69 -5.05
N VAL A 274 -9.46 -17.54 -4.17
CA VAL A 274 -10.52 -18.54 -4.47
C VAL A 274 -11.70 -17.94 -5.21
N LEU A 275 -12.11 -16.72 -4.82
CA LEU A 275 -13.25 -16.01 -5.42
C LEU A 275 -12.92 -15.38 -6.78
N ASN A 276 -11.65 -15.45 -7.22
CA ASN A 276 -11.15 -14.80 -8.43
C ASN A 276 -11.53 -13.31 -8.50
N HIS A 277 -11.47 -12.64 -7.34
CA HIS A 277 -11.75 -11.22 -7.25
C HIS A 277 -10.64 -10.40 -7.93
N THR A 278 -11.04 -9.38 -8.71
CA THR A 278 -10.06 -8.48 -9.36
C THR A 278 -9.61 -7.39 -8.38
N ASN A 279 -8.46 -7.59 -7.77
CA ASN A 279 -7.84 -6.62 -6.87
C ASN A 279 -7.08 -5.56 -7.68
N VAL A 280 -7.67 -4.38 -7.84
CA VAL A 280 -7.03 -3.26 -8.56
C VAL A 280 -5.88 -2.71 -7.73
N THR A 281 -4.66 -2.73 -8.29
CA THR A 281 -3.43 -2.29 -7.60
C THR A 281 -2.91 -0.93 -8.07
N ALA A 282 -3.37 -0.44 -9.22
CA ALA A 282 -3.05 0.91 -9.70
C ALA A 282 -4.16 1.48 -10.58
N LEU A 283 -4.28 2.81 -10.57
CA LEU A 283 -5.10 3.59 -11.47
C LEU A 283 -4.21 4.37 -12.44
N ASN A 284 -4.76 4.74 -13.60
CA ASN A 284 -4.11 5.73 -14.46
C ASN A 284 -4.22 7.12 -13.81
N PRO A 285 -3.12 7.73 -13.32
CA PRO A 285 -3.17 9.02 -12.65
C PRO A 285 -3.19 10.21 -13.61
N VAL A 286 -3.05 10.01 -14.91
CA VAL A 286 -2.84 11.07 -15.89
C VAL A 286 -4.15 11.74 -16.25
N PHE A 287 -4.27 13.02 -15.90
CA PHE A 287 -5.45 13.85 -16.18
C PHE A 287 -5.44 14.42 -17.60
N GLY A 288 -4.27 14.88 -18.07
CA GLY A 288 -4.12 15.53 -19.37
C GLY A 288 -4.05 17.06 -19.31
N PRO A 289 -3.85 17.73 -20.47
CA PRO A 289 -3.61 19.17 -20.56
C PRO A 289 -4.90 20.03 -20.52
N SER A 290 -6.07 19.42 -20.75
CA SER A 290 -7.37 20.11 -20.82
C SER A 290 -7.97 20.33 -19.43
N LEU A 291 -9.03 21.15 -19.32
CA LEU A 291 -9.79 21.32 -18.08
C LEU A 291 -10.61 20.06 -17.74
N GLU A 292 -10.99 19.28 -18.75
CA GLU A 292 -11.63 17.99 -18.58
C GLU A 292 -10.59 16.88 -18.62
N PRO A 293 -10.76 15.81 -17.83
CA PRO A 293 -9.84 14.69 -17.81
C PRO A 293 -9.86 13.90 -19.13
N ILE A 294 -8.75 13.23 -19.42
CA ILE A 294 -8.74 12.23 -20.51
C ILE A 294 -9.62 11.04 -20.12
N PRO A 295 -10.22 10.32 -21.09
CA PRO A 295 -11.18 9.23 -20.80
C PRO A 295 -10.64 8.10 -19.91
N THR A 296 -9.33 7.92 -19.88
CA THR A 296 -8.67 6.88 -19.08
C THR A 296 -8.22 7.37 -17.69
N PHE A 297 -8.45 8.64 -17.33
CA PHE A 297 -8.11 9.16 -16.01
C PHE A 297 -8.87 8.41 -14.91
N ALA A 298 -8.17 8.06 -13.85
CA ALA A 298 -8.69 7.32 -12.68
C ALA A 298 -9.28 5.93 -13.01
N THR A 299 -9.05 5.41 -14.24
CA THR A 299 -9.45 4.04 -14.57
C THR A 299 -8.40 3.02 -14.10
N PRO A 300 -8.81 1.80 -13.72
CA PRO A 300 -7.87 0.72 -13.40
C PRO A 300 -6.92 0.43 -14.56
N ASN A 301 -5.61 0.37 -14.28
CA ASN A 301 -4.58 0.03 -15.26
C ASN A 301 -3.68 -1.13 -14.84
N ARG A 302 -3.79 -1.58 -13.59
CA ARG A 302 -3.12 -2.78 -13.09
C ARG A 302 -3.96 -3.48 -12.04
N ALA A 303 -3.97 -4.80 -12.08
CA ALA A 303 -4.59 -5.66 -11.08
C ALA A 303 -3.57 -6.62 -10.48
N GLY A 304 -3.90 -7.16 -9.32
CA GLY A 304 -3.20 -8.28 -8.69
C GLY A 304 -3.38 -9.57 -9.49
N ILE A 305 -2.74 -10.63 -9.01
CA ILE A 305 -2.79 -11.95 -9.64
C ILE A 305 -4.21 -12.52 -9.48
N GLY A 306 -4.74 -13.13 -10.54
CA GLY A 306 -5.98 -13.89 -10.51
C GLY A 306 -5.82 -15.20 -9.73
N ARG A 307 -6.91 -15.97 -9.64
CA ARG A 307 -6.90 -17.25 -8.92
C ARG A 307 -5.80 -18.17 -9.41
N GLN A 308 -5.05 -18.74 -8.46
CA GLN A 308 -4.06 -19.78 -8.69
C GLN A 308 -4.42 -21.00 -7.85
N MET A 309 -4.13 -22.21 -8.35
CA MET A 309 -4.34 -23.46 -7.63
C MET A 309 -3.07 -24.28 -7.69
N GLN A 310 -2.73 -24.92 -6.57
CA GLN A 310 -1.68 -25.93 -6.55
C GLN A 310 -2.13 -27.16 -5.78
N PHE A 311 -1.54 -28.30 -6.12
CA PHE A 311 -1.78 -29.58 -5.48
C PHE A 311 -0.45 -30.20 -5.13
N SER A 312 -0.35 -30.76 -3.92
CA SER A 312 0.82 -31.52 -3.51
C SER A 312 0.42 -32.84 -2.86
N ILE A 313 1.34 -33.77 -2.89
CA ILE A 313 1.24 -35.09 -2.23
C ILE A 313 2.53 -35.26 -1.45
N ASP A 314 2.39 -35.41 -0.13
CA ASP A 314 3.51 -35.64 0.77
C ASP A 314 3.36 -37.01 1.42
N PHE A 315 4.46 -37.70 1.56
CA PHE A 315 4.50 -39.03 2.18
C PHE A 315 5.55 -39.06 3.28
N GLU A 316 5.12 -39.37 4.48
CA GLU A 316 5.96 -39.53 5.67
C GLU A 316 5.99 -41.01 6.07
N PHE A 317 7.18 -41.51 6.47
CA PHE A 317 7.38 -42.91 6.91
C PHE A 317 8.43 -43.02 8.00
#